data_f4757353afefef9895a5736a761eb090
#
_entry.id   f4757353afefef9895a5736a761eb090
#
_cell.length_a   1.000
_cell.length_b   1.000
_cell.length_c   1.000
_cell.angle_alpha   90.00
_cell.angle_beta   90.00
_cell.angle_gamma   90.00
#
_symmetry.space_group_name_H-M   'P 1'
#
loop_
_entity.id
_entity.type
_entity.pdbx_description
1 polymer ?
#
loop_
_entity_poly.entity_id
_entity_poly.type
_entity_poly.pdbx_seq_one_letter_code
_entity_poly.pdbx_strand_id
1 'polypeptide(L)'
;MENTYQDLITDIQSKNPQIGGKLEGGKKFKIKSDFKPAGDQPEAIKKLVNGANKDQFNQVLLGVTGSGKTFTMAKVIEATNRPALILAPNKTLAAQLYGEMKSFFPDNAVEYFVSYYDYYTPEAYVPRSDTYIEKEASINEQIDRMRHSATRSLLERDDVLIVASVSCIYGLGSVEAYSKMTLTLQKNNDYNREELIKSLVALQYKRNDQNFVRGTFRARGEYLEIFPSHLEDRAWRLSLFGDKLEQIEEFDPLTGDQIRDLSLVKVYANSHYITPKPTIEQAVINIKKELEITLKKHRADNKLLEAQRLEERTKFDLEMIEATGSCAGIENYSRFLSGRKPGEPPPTCLLYTSDAADE
;
A
#
# COMPACT_ATOMS: atom_id res chain seq x y z
N MET A 1 6.75 -23.66 22.34
CA MET A 1 5.92 -22.49 22.04
C MET A 1 6.68 -21.71 21.00
N GLU A 2 6.32 -21.87 19.74
CA GLU A 2 6.92 -21.09 18.65
C GLU A 2 6.34 -19.68 18.77
N ASN A 3 7.18 -18.71 19.08
CA ASN A 3 6.81 -17.30 19.02
C ASN A 3 6.33 -17.01 17.60
N THR A 4 5.12 -16.51 17.46
CA THR A 4 4.62 -16.08 16.16
C THR A 4 5.45 -14.89 15.67
N TYR A 5 5.57 -14.68 14.37
CA TYR A 5 6.29 -13.51 13.82
C TYR A 5 5.73 -12.18 14.35
N GLN A 6 4.44 -12.17 14.70
CA GLN A 6 3.78 -11.01 15.29
C GLN A 6 4.27 -10.77 16.73
N ASP A 7 4.51 -11.85 17.49
CA ASP A 7 5.08 -11.76 18.83
C ASP A 7 6.52 -11.24 18.78
N LEU A 8 7.30 -11.63 17.75
CA LEU A 8 8.67 -11.11 17.53
C LEU A 8 8.65 -9.60 17.22
N ILE A 9 7.80 -9.15 16.32
CA ILE A 9 7.67 -7.72 16.00
C ILE A 9 7.18 -6.96 17.23
N THR A 10 6.18 -7.50 17.94
CA THR A 10 5.65 -6.92 19.18
C THR A 10 6.71 -6.91 20.29
N ASP A 11 7.54 -7.95 20.40
CA ASP A 11 8.61 -8.02 21.40
C ASP A 11 9.72 -7.00 21.11
N ILE A 12 10.16 -6.87 19.86
CA ILE A 12 11.10 -5.82 19.43
C ILE A 12 10.51 -4.43 19.70
N GLN A 13 9.24 -4.23 19.42
CA GLN A 13 8.53 -2.97 19.65
C GLN A 13 8.34 -2.68 21.15
N SER A 14 8.11 -3.70 21.99
CA SER A 14 7.94 -3.52 23.45
C SER A 14 9.25 -3.20 24.16
N LYS A 15 10.35 -3.74 23.69
CA LYS A 15 11.71 -3.44 24.20
C LYS A 15 12.18 -2.03 23.84
N ASN A 16 11.61 -1.45 22.79
CA ASN A 16 11.89 -0.10 22.34
C ASN A 16 10.58 0.68 22.35
N PRO A 17 10.25 1.39 23.46
CA PRO A 17 9.01 2.13 23.60
C PRO A 17 8.85 3.08 22.41
N GLN A 18 7.76 2.91 21.69
CA GLN A 18 7.48 3.63 20.46
C GLN A 18 7.47 5.13 20.71
N ILE A 19 8.10 5.83 19.80
CA ILE A 19 7.72 7.20 19.53
C ILE A 19 6.32 7.08 18.89
N GLY A 20 5.29 7.14 19.74
CA GLY A 20 3.91 7.11 19.31
C GLY A 20 3.62 8.32 18.43
N GLY A 21 2.87 8.13 17.36
CA GLY A 21 2.47 9.19 16.46
C GLY A 21 3.09 9.11 15.07
N LYS A 22 2.70 10.06 14.22
CA LYS A 22 3.19 10.21 12.85
C LYS A 22 4.61 10.75 12.87
N LEU A 23 5.59 9.99 12.35
CA LEU A 23 7.02 10.36 12.41
C LEU A 23 7.39 11.60 11.61
N GLU A 24 6.74 11.80 10.48
CA GLU A 24 7.06 12.91 9.58
C GLU A 24 6.21 14.16 9.84
N GLY A 25 5.13 14.01 10.62
CA GLY A 25 4.17 15.07 10.84
C GLY A 25 3.56 15.62 9.56
N GLY A 26 2.79 16.69 9.67
CA GLY A 26 2.19 17.35 8.51
C GLY A 26 2.69 18.77 8.35
N LYS A 27 2.86 19.18 7.09
CA LYS A 27 3.01 20.58 6.71
C LYS A 27 1.65 21.12 6.32
N LYS A 28 1.43 22.42 6.49
CA LYS A 28 0.26 23.05 5.90
C LYS A 28 0.32 22.96 4.38
N PHE A 29 -0.80 22.72 3.75
CA PHE A 29 -0.90 22.81 2.30
C PHE A 29 -0.60 24.24 1.86
N LYS A 30 0.36 24.38 0.97
CA LYS A 30 0.78 25.67 0.43
C LYS A 30 1.01 25.57 -1.06
N ILE A 31 0.20 26.28 -1.84
CA ILE A 31 0.34 26.31 -3.30
C ILE A 31 1.57 27.12 -3.70
N LYS A 32 2.37 26.53 -4.58
CA LYS A 32 3.39 27.23 -5.37
C LYS A 32 2.91 27.35 -6.81
N SER A 33 2.48 28.55 -7.21
CA SER A 33 1.96 28.80 -8.55
C SER A 33 2.03 30.28 -8.88
N ASP A 34 2.32 30.60 -10.12
CA ASP A 34 2.24 31.96 -10.65
C ASP A 34 0.81 32.39 -10.96
N PHE A 35 -0.13 31.46 -10.97
CA PHE A 35 -1.54 31.73 -11.22
C PHE A 35 -2.22 32.37 -10.00
N LYS A 36 -3.10 33.31 -10.27
CA LYS A 36 -4.00 33.95 -9.28
C LYS A 36 -5.44 33.60 -9.66
N PRO A 37 -6.35 33.44 -8.67
CA PRO A 37 -7.76 33.27 -8.96
C PRO A 37 -8.31 34.43 -9.78
N ALA A 38 -9.02 34.14 -10.88
CA ALA A 38 -9.56 35.11 -11.79
C ALA A 38 -11.02 34.79 -12.15
N GLY A 39 -11.75 35.79 -12.66
CA GLY A 39 -13.18 35.65 -13.03
C GLY A 39 -14.02 35.21 -11.83
N ASP A 40 -14.79 34.14 -11.99
CA ASP A 40 -15.69 33.61 -10.94
C ASP A 40 -15.00 32.71 -9.92
N GLN A 41 -13.71 32.39 -10.12
CA GLN A 41 -12.98 31.51 -9.22
C GLN A 41 -12.93 31.99 -7.76
N PRO A 42 -12.67 33.27 -7.44
CA PRO A 42 -12.64 33.74 -6.05
C PRO A 42 -13.95 33.49 -5.30
N GLU A 43 -15.07 33.69 -5.96
CA GLU A 43 -16.40 33.45 -5.37
C GLU A 43 -16.67 31.94 -5.22
N ALA A 44 -16.33 31.14 -6.23
CA ALA A 44 -16.46 29.67 -6.18
C ALA A 44 -15.62 29.07 -5.05
N ILE A 45 -14.36 29.49 -4.90
CA ILE A 45 -13.48 29.05 -3.81
C ILE A 45 -14.11 29.41 -2.45
N LYS A 46 -14.56 30.63 -2.28
CA LYS A 46 -15.18 31.07 -1.02
C LYS A 46 -16.41 30.24 -0.68
N LYS A 47 -17.29 29.96 -1.66
CA LYS A 47 -18.50 29.15 -1.45
C LYS A 47 -18.13 27.70 -1.06
N LEU A 48 -17.19 27.06 -1.78
CA LEU A 48 -16.77 25.70 -1.51
C LEU A 48 -16.10 25.54 -0.14
N VAL A 49 -15.20 26.46 0.23
CA VAL A 49 -14.56 26.50 1.56
C VAL A 49 -15.57 26.70 2.67
N ASN A 50 -16.52 27.66 2.50
CA ASN A 50 -17.57 27.86 3.48
C ASN A 50 -18.49 26.64 3.62
N GLY A 51 -18.79 25.98 2.52
CA GLY A 51 -19.54 24.72 2.53
C GLY A 51 -18.83 23.62 3.28
N ALA A 52 -17.55 23.40 2.98
CA ALA A 52 -16.71 22.41 3.67
C ALA A 52 -16.59 22.69 5.18
N ASN A 53 -16.49 23.95 5.59
CA ASN A 53 -16.40 24.32 7.00
C ASN A 53 -17.75 24.25 7.74
N LYS A 54 -18.87 24.13 7.02
CA LYS A 54 -20.23 23.96 7.56
C LYS A 54 -20.76 22.53 7.40
N ASP A 55 -19.85 21.58 7.13
CA ASP A 55 -20.15 20.16 6.92
C ASP A 55 -21.21 19.89 5.82
N GLN A 56 -21.18 20.71 4.75
CA GLN A 56 -21.95 20.43 3.55
C GLN A 56 -21.29 19.30 2.78
N PHE A 57 -21.79 18.09 2.96
CA PHE A 57 -21.22 16.86 2.39
C PHE A 57 -21.20 16.85 0.85
N ASN A 58 -22.15 17.50 0.20
CA ASN A 58 -22.26 17.48 -1.26
C ASN A 58 -22.18 18.90 -1.82
N GLN A 59 -21.18 19.13 -2.65
CA GLN A 59 -20.99 20.40 -3.37
C GLN A 59 -20.63 20.10 -4.82
N VAL A 60 -21.09 20.92 -5.75
CA VAL A 60 -20.81 20.76 -7.19
C VAL A 60 -20.14 22.01 -7.72
N LEU A 61 -18.95 21.84 -8.32
CA LEU A 61 -18.27 22.88 -9.08
C LEU A 61 -18.54 22.68 -10.57
N LEU A 62 -19.38 23.53 -11.15
CA LEU A 62 -19.69 23.52 -12.58
C LEU A 62 -18.79 24.52 -13.31
N GLY A 63 -18.19 24.07 -14.39
CA GLY A 63 -17.33 24.91 -15.23
C GLY A 63 -16.94 24.21 -16.53
N VAL A 64 -16.75 24.97 -17.58
CA VAL A 64 -16.28 24.46 -18.88
C VAL A 64 -14.84 23.95 -18.80
N THR A 65 -14.42 23.19 -19.80
CA THR A 65 -13.03 22.76 -19.91
C THR A 65 -12.13 23.99 -20.05
N GLY A 66 -10.98 24.00 -19.34
CA GLY A 66 -10.06 25.13 -19.33
C GLY A 66 -10.43 26.27 -18.39
N SER A 67 -11.54 26.21 -17.63
CA SER A 67 -11.92 27.24 -16.66
C SER A 67 -11.09 27.23 -15.35
N GLY A 68 -10.06 26.39 -15.25
CA GLY A 68 -9.19 26.30 -14.08
C GLY A 68 -9.82 25.59 -12.88
N LYS A 69 -10.72 24.61 -13.09
CA LYS A 69 -11.34 23.82 -12.01
C LYS A 69 -10.29 23.15 -11.11
N THR A 70 -9.22 22.59 -11.69
CA THR A 70 -8.12 21.95 -10.93
C THR A 70 -7.45 22.95 -9.97
N PHE A 71 -7.17 24.18 -10.46
CA PHE A 71 -6.62 25.24 -9.64
C PHE A 71 -7.60 25.69 -8.54
N THR A 72 -8.89 25.75 -8.85
CA THR A 72 -9.95 26.03 -7.87
C THR A 72 -9.97 24.97 -6.77
N MET A 73 -9.93 23.67 -7.12
CA MET A 73 -9.82 22.57 -6.15
C MET A 73 -8.56 22.69 -5.28
N ALA A 74 -7.39 22.96 -5.89
CA ALA A 74 -6.16 23.16 -5.15
C ALA A 74 -6.29 24.32 -4.13
N LYS A 75 -6.91 25.43 -4.51
CA LYS A 75 -7.18 26.54 -3.59
C LYS A 75 -8.14 26.20 -2.45
N VAL A 76 -9.11 25.33 -2.68
CA VAL A 76 -9.99 24.80 -1.62
C VAL A 76 -9.21 23.93 -0.66
N ILE A 77 -8.36 23.02 -1.15
CA ILE A 77 -7.49 22.15 -0.33
C ILE A 77 -6.55 23.00 0.52
N GLU A 78 -5.88 24.00 -0.08
CA GLU A 78 -5.03 24.95 0.65
C GLU A 78 -5.77 25.65 1.79
N ALA A 79 -6.98 26.15 1.51
CA ALA A 79 -7.76 26.92 2.47
C ALA A 79 -8.36 26.08 3.60
N THR A 80 -8.78 24.84 3.31
CA THR A 80 -9.33 23.92 4.31
C THR A 80 -8.25 23.20 5.11
N ASN A 81 -7.07 23.04 4.53
CA ASN A 81 -5.91 22.35 5.11
C ASN A 81 -6.25 20.96 5.66
N ARG A 82 -7.09 20.20 4.95
CA ARG A 82 -7.50 18.83 5.29
C ARG A 82 -6.87 17.84 4.32
N PRO A 83 -6.55 16.61 4.73
CA PRO A 83 -6.23 15.53 3.79
C PRO A 83 -7.30 15.43 2.70
N ALA A 84 -6.89 15.14 1.48
CA ALA A 84 -7.80 15.13 0.35
C ALA A 84 -7.63 13.89 -0.52
N LEU A 85 -8.75 13.36 -1.02
CA LEU A 85 -8.79 12.28 -2.01
C LEU A 85 -9.47 12.79 -3.28
N ILE A 86 -8.75 12.76 -4.40
CA ILE A 86 -9.25 13.10 -5.73
C ILE A 86 -9.48 11.81 -6.51
N LEU A 87 -10.73 11.54 -6.86
CA LEU A 87 -11.11 10.37 -7.65
C LEU A 87 -11.24 10.74 -9.12
N ALA A 88 -10.50 10.02 -9.97
CA ALA A 88 -10.59 10.15 -11.41
C ALA A 88 -11.18 8.88 -12.05
N PRO A 89 -11.94 8.98 -13.15
CA PRO A 89 -12.60 7.83 -13.77
C PRO A 89 -11.65 6.84 -14.43
N ASN A 90 -10.43 7.25 -14.74
CA ASN A 90 -9.42 6.39 -15.36
C ASN A 90 -7.99 6.79 -15.01
N LYS A 91 -7.03 5.91 -15.33
CA LYS A 91 -5.59 6.12 -15.03
C LYS A 91 -5.02 7.38 -15.69
N THR A 92 -5.42 7.67 -16.93
CA THR A 92 -4.88 8.81 -17.71
C THR A 92 -5.24 10.14 -17.05
N LEU A 93 -6.52 10.32 -16.70
CA LEU A 93 -6.95 11.53 -16.01
C LEU A 93 -6.38 11.61 -14.60
N ALA A 94 -6.27 10.47 -13.89
CA ALA A 94 -5.59 10.43 -12.59
C ALA A 94 -4.13 10.88 -12.71
N ALA A 95 -3.39 10.45 -13.73
CA ALA A 95 -2.01 10.86 -13.96
C ALA A 95 -1.88 12.36 -14.24
N GLN A 96 -2.79 12.91 -15.05
CA GLN A 96 -2.83 14.35 -15.32
C GLN A 96 -3.07 15.14 -14.03
N LEU A 97 -4.12 14.79 -13.27
CA LEU A 97 -4.46 15.47 -12.00
C LEU A 97 -3.33 15.33 -10.97
N TYR A 98 -2.68 14.16 -10.91
CA TYR A 98 -1.51 13.96 -10.05
C TYR A 98 -0.37 14.92 -10.41
N GLY A 99 -0.03 15.04 -11.70
CA GLY A 99 1.00 15.96 -12.17
C GLY A 99 0.68 17.42 -11.86
N GLU A 100 -0.57 17.85 -12.09
CA GLU A 100 -1.03 19.20 -11.78
C GLU A 100 -0.96 19.48 -10.25
N MET A 101 -1.49 18.56 -9.42
CA MET A 101 -1.46 18.70 -7.95
C MET A 101 -0.03 18.66 -7.40
N LYS A 102 0.85 17.80 -7.94
CA LYS A 102 2.25 17.76 -7.55
C LYS A 102 2.99 19.07 -7.85
N SER A 103 2.65 19.72 -8.97
CA SER A 103 3.16 21.05 -9.30
C SER A 103 2.66 22.12 -8.34
N PHE A 104 1.38 22.07 -7.94
CA PHE A 104 0.82 23.04 -7.00
C PHE A 104 1.34 22.84 -5.57
N PHE A 105 1.56 21.61 -5.13
CA PHE A 105 1.95 21.25 -3.78
C PHE A 105 3.28 20.47 -3.74
N PRO A 106 4.41 21.06 -4.20
CA PRO A 106 5.66 20.33 -4.29
C PRO A 106 6.26 19.91 -2.94
N ASP A 107 5.88 20.60 -1.83
CA ASP A 107 6.39 20.34 -0.48
C ASP A 107 5.46 19.43 0.35
N ASN A 108 4.27 19.11 -0.16
CA ASN A 108 3.29 18.26 0.49
C ASN A 108 3.30 16.84 -0.08
N ALA A 109 2.68 15.90 0.64
CA ALA A 109 2.57 14.52 0.19
C ALA A 109 1.46 14.38 -0.86
N VAL A 110 1.80 14.60 -2.12
CA VAL A 110 0.90 14.32 -3.24
C VAL A 110 1.22 12.93 -3.76
N GLU A 111 0.25 12.03 -3.68
CA GLU A 111 0.40 10.60 -3.92
C GLU A 111 -0.52 10.10 -5.03
N TYR A 112 -0.10 9.02 -5.69
CA TYR A 112 -0.81 8.43 -6.82
C TYR A 112 -1.25 7.00 -6.49
N PHE A 113 -2.56 6.71 -6.60
CA PHE A 113 -3.12 5.42 -6.25
C PHE A 113 -4.06 4.89 -7.33
N VAL A 114 -3.52 4.11 -8.25
CA VAL A 114 -4.27 3.49 -9.36
C VAL A 114 -4.00 1.99 -9.41
N SER A 115 -4.66 1.25 -10.31
CA SER A 115 -4.37 -0.17 -10.51
C SER A 115 -2.92 -0.37 -10.95
N TYR A 116 -2.19 -1.26 -10.28
CA TYR A 116 -0.82 -1.60 -10.62
C TYR A 116 -0.70 -2.58 -11.79
N TYR A 117 -1.82 -3.12 -12.29
CA TYR A 117 -1.81 -3.96 -13.48
C TYR A 117 -1.68 -3.11 -14.75
N ASP A 118 -0.64 -3.36 -15.55
CA ASP A 118 -0.52 -2.81 -16.91
C ASP A 118 -1.38 -3.62 -17.88
N TYR A 119 -1.40 -4.91 -17.65
CA TYR A 119 -2.16 -5.85 -18.45
C TYR A 119 -2.87 -6.86 -17.53
N TYR A 120 -4.11 -7.14 -17.83
CA TYR A 120 -4.91 -8.13 -17.13
C TYR A 120 -5.84 -8.83 -18.11
N THR A 121 -5.58 -10.10 -18.36
CA THR A 121 -6.51 -10.97 -19.11
C THR A 121 -7.20 -11.87 -18.11
N PRO A 122 -8.53 -11.79 -18.01
CA PRO A 122 -9.28 -12.73 -17.20
C PRO A 122 -9.18 -14.12 -17.82
N GLU A 123 -9.30 -15.11 -16.98
CA GLU A 123 -9.42 -16.50 -17.37
C GLU A 123 -10.68 -16.70 -18.23
N ALA A 124 -10.53 -17.33 -19.39
CA ALA A 124 -11.63 -17.61 -20.29
C ALA A 124 -11.45 -18.97 -20.98
N TYR A 125 -12.58 -19.66 -21.19
CA TYR A 125 -12.62 -20.88 -21.99
C TYR A 125 -13.45 -20.66 -23.24
N VAL A 126 -12.88 -20.97 -24.41
CA VAL A 126 -13.53 -20.86 -25.70
C VAL A 126 -13.94 -22.27 -26.14
N PRO A 127 -15.23 -22.68 -25.99
CA PRO A 127 -15.66 -24.06 -26.26
C PRO A 127 -15.49 -24.47 -27.74
N ARG A 128 -15.57 -23.50 -28.66
CA ARG A 128 -15.45 -23.78 -30.12
C ARG A 128 -14.07 -24.28 -30.54
N SER A 129 -13.02 -23.83 -29.87
CA SER A 129 -11.64 -24.17 -30.21
C SER A 129 -10.98 -25.04 -29.12
N ASP A 130 -11.75 -25.45 -28.11
CA ASP A 130 -11.22 -26.14 -26.92
C ASP A 130 -9.98 -25.44 -26.36
N THR A 131 -10.02 -24.11 -26.37
CA THR A 131 -8.89 -23.27 -25.97
C THR A 131 -9.18 -22.66 -24.61
N TYR A 132 -8.27 -22.90 -23.67
CA TYR A 132 -8.26 -22.25 -22.37
C TYR A 132 -7.28 -21.10 -22.40
N ILE A 133 -7.78 -19.90 -22.10
CA ILE A 133 -6.99 -18.69 -21.94
C ILE A 133 -6.70 -18.54 -20.46
N GLU A 134 -5.44 -18.68 -20.09
CA GLU A 134 -5.03 -18.50 -18.70
C GLU A 134 -5.11 -17.02 -18.28
N LYS A 135 -5.34 -16.82 -16.97
CA LYS A 135 -5.23 -15.49 -16.37
C LYS A 135 -3.80 -15.02 -16.52
N GLU A 136 -3.59 -13.92 -17.22
CA GLU A 136 -2.30 -13.27 -17.33
C GLU A 136 -2.38 -11.85 -16.76
N ALA A 137 -1.41 -11.47 -15.94
CA ALA A 137 -1.34 -10.15 -15.36
C ALA A 137 0.12 -9.69 -15.27
N SER A 138 0.38 -8.49 -15.74
CA SER A 138 1.66 -7.81 -15.58
C SER A 138 1.54 -6.68 -14.57
N ILE A 139 2.35 -6.73 -13.54
CA ILE A 139 2.40 -5.70 -12.49
C ILE A 139 3.41 -4.64 -12.89
N ASN A 140 2.98 -3.38 -12.84
CA ASN A 140 3.87 -2.23 -12.98
C ASN A 140 4.51 -1.92 -11.63
N GLU A 141 5.79 -2.20 -11.50
CA GLU A 141 6.53 -2.01 -10.25
C GLU A 141 6.59 -0.56 -9.78
N GLN A 142 6.60 0.40 -10.72
CA GLN A 142 6.60 1.81 -10.37
C GLN A 142 5.26 2.24 -9.76
N ILE A 143 4.15 1.79 -10.34
CA ILE A 143 2.82 2.06 -9.79
C ILE A 143 2.65 1.34 -8.44
N ASP A 144 3.16 0.12 -8.30
CA ASP A 144 3.13 -0.60 -7.04
C ASP A 144 3.90 0.16 -5.94
N ARG A 145 5.10 0.67 -6.25
CA ARG A 145 5.86 1.55 -5.36
C ARG A 145 5.07 2.79 -4.95
N MET A 146 4.42 3.46 -5.92
CA MET A 146 3.61 4.66 -5.64
C MET A 146 2.42 4.34 -4.72
N ARG A 147 1.82 3.16 -4.84
CA ARG A 147 0.76 2.68 -3.94
C ARG A 147 1.29 2.48 -2.51
N HIS A 148 2.47 1.87 -2.36
CA HIS A 148 3.13 1.75 -1.05
C HIS A 148 3.48 3.12 -0.46
N SER A 149 3.95 4.06 -1.28
CA SER A 149 4.19 5.44 -0.86
C SER A 149 2.92 6.11 -0.35
N ALA A 150 1.81 5.98 -1.09
CA ALA A 150 0.53 6.56 -0.69
C ALA A 150 0.02 6.02 0.65
N THR A 151 0.06 4.69 0.83
CA THR A 151 -0.37 4.06 2.09
C THR A 151 0.51 4.49 3.27
N ARG A 152 1.84 4.53 3.06
CA ARG A 152 2.77 5.03 4.07
C ARG A 152 2.49 6.50 4.43
N SER A 153 2.31 7.36 3.44
CA SER A 153 2.06 8.78 3.66
C SER A 153 0.79 9.02 4.48
N LEU A 154 -0.28 8.25 4.27
CA LEU A 154 -1.49 8.30 5.09
C LEU A 154 -1.23 7.98 6.56
N LEU A 155 -0.33 7.02 6.83
CA LEU A 155 0.00 6.60 8.20
C LEU A 155 0.99 7.54 8.89
N GLU A 156 1.79 8.32 8.14
CA GLU A 156 2.91 9.12 8.68
C GLU A 156 2.71 10.63 8.60
N ARG A 157 1.76 11.12 7.78
CA ARG A 157 1.60 12.55 7.50
C ARG A 157 0.14 12.99 7.58
N ASP A 158 -0.07 14.28 7.86
CA ASP A 158 -1.39 14.92 7.89
C ASP A 158 -1.67 15.72 6.61
N ASP A 159 -0.63 16.07 5.84
CA ASP A 159 -0.71 16.86 4.62
C ASP A 159 -0.71 15.97 3.36
N VAL A 160 -1.61 14.99 3.33
CA VAL A 160 -1.68 13.99 2.25
C VAL A 160 -2.80 14.33 1.28
N LEU A 161 -2.44 14.36 -0.01
CA LEU A 161 -3.36 14.47 -1.12
C LEU A 161 -3.18 13.24 -2.03
N ILE A 162 -4.20 12.40 -2.10
CA ILE A 162 -4.16 11.22 -2.96
C ILE A 162 -4.98 11.48 -4.22
N VAL A 163 -4.37 11.23 -5.37
CA VAL A 163 -5.08 11.15 -6.65
C VAL A 163 -5.21 9.69 -7.03
N ALA A 164 -6.45 9.21 -7.11
CA ALA A 164 -6.77 7.81 -7.30
C ALA A 164 -7.72 7.57 -8.48
N SER A 165 -7.70 6.34 -9.00
CA SER A 165 -8.74 5.82 -9.87
C SER A 165 -9.69 4.91 -9.09
N VAL A 166 -10.61 4.25 -9.78
CA VAL A 166 -11.53 3.25 -9.21
C VAL A 166 -10.84 2.15 -8.38
N SER A 167 -9.53 1.97 -8.52
CA SER A 167 -8.78 0.98 -7.76
C SER A 167 -8.78 1.23 -6.24
N CYS A 168 -9.07 2.45 -5.80
CA CYS A 168 -9.15 2.77 -4.37
C CYS A 168 -10.41 2.19 -3.68
N ILE A 169 -11.41 1.75 -4.46
CA ILE A 169 -12.62 1.11 -3.92
C ILE A 169 -12.51 -0.42 -3.85
N TYR A 170 -11.46 -1.01 -4.43
CA TYR A 170 -11.19 -2.44 -4.31
C TYR A 170 -10.43 -2.75 -3.02
N GLY A 171 -10.67 -3.96 -2.52
CA GLY A 171 -10.07 -4.41 -1.27
C GLY A 171 -8.54 -4.34 -1.26
N LEU A 172 -8.03 -3.79 -0.18
CA LEU A 172 -6.67 -3.95 0.29
C LEU A 172 -6.68 -4.97 1.44
N GLY A 173 -5.53 -5.28 2.01
CA GLY A 173 -5.45 -5.98 3.30
C GLY A 173 -6.03 -5.13 4.44
N SER A 174 -6.12 -5.71 5.65
CA SER A 174 -6.57 -4.96 6.83
C SER A 174 -5.64 -3.80 7.14
N VAL A 175 -6.24 -2.61 7.38
CA VAL A 175 -5.52 -1.39 7.82
C VAL A 175 -4.77 -1.65 9.10
N GLU A 176 -5.46 -2.26 10.08
CA GLU A 176 -4.88 -2.56 11.39
C GLU A 176 -3.74 -3.58 11.27
N ALA A 177 -3.88 -4.60 10.41
CA ALA A 177 -2.80 -5.55 10.17
C ALA A 177 -1.59 -4.86 9.54
N TYR A 178 -1.80 -4.01 8.53
CA TYR A 178 -0.73 -3.29 7.84
C TYR A 178 -0.02 -2.30 8.78
N SER A 179 -0.76 -1.53 9.57
CA SER A 179 -0.18 -0.55 10.52
C SER A 179 0.58 -1.22 11.66
N LYS A 180 0.09 -2.38 12.16
CA LYS A 180 0.77 -3.17 13.20
C LYS A 180 2.00 -3.91 12.67
N MET A 181 2.00 -4.29 11.41
CA MET A 181 3.12 -4.97 10.74
C MET A 181 4.12 -3.95 10.21
N THR A 182 4.71 -3.19 11.12
CA THR A 182 5.78 -2.22 10.85
C THR A 182 6.93 -2.46 11.82
N LEU A 183 8.16 -2.27 11.36
CA LEU A 183 9.35 -2.39 12.18
C LEU A 183 9.99 -1.01 12.33
N THR A 184 9.97 -0.47 13.55
CA THR A 184 10.61 0.81 13.87
C THR A 184 11.99 0.54 14.43
N LEU A 185 13.02 1.13 13.82
CA LEU A 185 14.41 0.99 14.21
C LEU A 185 15.00 2.36 14.56
N GLN A 186 15.56 2.45 15.76
CA GLN A 186 16.14 3.68 16.29
C GLN A 186 17.62 3.48 16.58
N LYS A 187 18.44 4.43 16.18
CA LYS A 187 19.88 4.46 16.46
C LYS A 187 20.15 4.38 17.96
N ASN A 188 21.20 3.68 18.33
CA ASN A 188 21.67 3.42 19.69
C ASN A 188 20.83 2.45 20.52
N ASN A 189 19.79 1.85 19.97
CA ASN A 189 19.05 0.77 20.63
C ASN A 189 19.65 -0.60 20.27
N ASP A 190 19.32 -1.60 21.08
CA ASP A 190 19.81 -2.96 20.93
C ASP A 190 18.78 -3.79 20.13
N TYR A 191 19.27 -4.50 19.10
CA TYR A 191 18.46 -5.36 18.23
C TYR A 191 19.23 -6.64 17.92
N ASN A 192 18.63 -7.77 18.21
CA ASN A 192 19.20 -9.03 17.76
C ASN A 192 19.09 -9.16 16.24
N ARG A 193 20.22 -9.40 15.57
CA ARG A 193 20.31 -9.44 14.13
C ARG A 193 19.44 -10.52 13.49
N GLU A 194 19.37 -11.71 14.10
CA GLU A 194 18.55 -12.80 13.58
C GLU A 194 17.06 -12.48 13.68
N GLU A 195 16.66 -11.83 14.79
CA GLU A 195 15.27 -11.36 14.97
C GLU A 195 14.91 -10.27 13.97
N LEU A 196 15.84 -9.35 13.64
CA LEU A 196 15.63 -8.36 12.57
C LEU A 196 15.41 -9.02 11.21
N ILE A 197 16.24 -10.01 10.86
CA ILE A 197 16.10 -10.75 9.61
C ILE A 197 14.75 -11.48 9.55
N LYS A 198 14.36 -12.16 10.63
CA LYS A 198 13.05 -12.84 10.73
C LYS A 198 11.90 -11.83 10.58
N SER A 199 12.02 -10.65 11.19
CA SER A 199 11.03 -9.58 11.09
C SER A 199 10.91 -9.05 9.66
N LEU A 200 12.02 -8.86 8.95
CA LEU A 200 11.99 -8.44 7.54
C LEU A 200 11.32 -9.49 6.65
N VAL A 201 11.59 -10.78 6.88
CA VAL A 201 10.90 -11.87 6.15
C VAL A 201 9.40 -11.86 6.48
N ALA A 202 9.02 -11.64 7.74
CA ALA A 202 7.62 -11.50 8.14
C ALA A 202 6.93 -10.31 7.45
N LEU A 203 7.66 -9.22 7.23
CA LEU A 203 7.21 -8.06 6.45
C LEU A 203 7.24 -8.28 4.92
N GLN A 204 7.44 -9.53 4.48
CA GLN A 204 7.48 -9.94 3.06
C GLN A 204 8.66 -9.36 2.27
N TYR A 205 9.76 -8.95 2.93
CA TYR A 205 11.01 -8.66 2.24
C TYR A 205 11.74 -9.94 1.89
N LYS A 206 12.35 -9.97 0.71
CA LYS A 206 13.12 -11.12 0.23
C LYS A 206 14.61 -10.87 0.46
N ARG A 207 15.32 -11.87 1.01
CA ARG A 207 16.78 -11.78 1.07
C ARG A 207 17.37 -11.97 -0.32
N ASN A 208 18.14 -11.01 -0.78
CA ASN A 208 18.86 -11.11 -2.04
C ASN A 208 20.21 -10.37 -1.92
N ASP A 209 21.28 -11.14 -1.73
CA ASP A 209 22.62 -10.59 -1.55
C ASP A 209 23.29 -10.21 -2.88
N GLN A 210 22.76 -10.66 -4.03
CA GLN A 210 23.30 -10.41 -5.37
C GLN A 210 22.59 -9.28 -6.10
N ASN A 211 21.26 -9.36 -6.18
CA ASN A 211 20.43 -8.35 -6.86
C ASN A 211 19.63 -7.56 -5.81
N PHE A 212 20.15 -6.41 -5.44
CA PHE A 212 19.56 -5.54 -4.42
C PHE A 212 18.59 -4.57 -5.07
N VAL A 213 17.32 -4.90 -5.02
CA VAL A 213 16.22 -4.14 -5.61
C VAL A 213 15.15 -3.84 -4.56
N ARG A 214 14.20 -3.02 -4.89
CA ARG A 214 13.06 -2.67 -4.06
C ARG A 214 12.37 -3.93 -3.46
N GLY A 215 12.03 -3.88 -2.19
CA GLY A 215 11.42 -5.01 -1.47
C GLY A 215 12.38 -6.14 -1.12
N THR A 216 13.68 -5.91 -1.24
CA THR A 216 14.71 -6.86 -0.80
C THR A 216 15.54 -6.30 0.35
N PHE A 217 16.20 -7.22 1.05
CA PHE A 217 17.26 -6.90 1.98
C PHE A 217 18.48 -7.77 1.73
N ARG A 218 19.65 -7.32 2.15
CA ARG A 218 20.89 -8.09 2.12
C ARG A 218 21.64 -7.94 3.44
N ALA A 219 22.39 -8.98 3.81
CA ALA A 219 23.12 -9.04 5.07
C ALA A 219 24.57 -9.40 4.81
N ARG A 220 25.49 -8.45 5.00
CA ARG A 220 26.93 -8.59 4.72
C ARG A 220 27.76 -8.08 5.91
N GLY A 221 28.51 -8.98 6.57
CA GLY A 221 29.30 -8.60 7.73
C GLY A 221 28.42 -7.97 8.82
N GLU A 222 28.74 -6.79 9.28
CA GLU A 222 28.01 -6.02 10.28
C GLU A 222 26.86 -5.20 9.72
N TYR A 223 26.69 -5.21 8.38
CA TYR A 223 25.67 -4.43 7.72
C TYR A 223 24.41 -5.25 7.42
N LEU A 224 23.27 -4.64 7.67
CA LEU A 224 21.97 -5.07 7.20
C LEU A 224 21.39 -3.94 6.33
N GLU A 225 21.25 -4.19 5.04
CA GLU A 225 20.76 -3.20 4.10
C GLU A 225 19.35 -3.56 3.65
N ILE A 226 18.47 -2.57 3.62
CA ILE A 226 17.04 -2.73 3.31
C ILE A 226 16.70 -1.76 2.19
N PHE A 227 16.07 -2.27 1.12
CA PHE A 227 15.49 -1.42 0.08
C PHE A 227 13.97 -1.34 0.27
N PRO A 228 13.47 -0.27 0.90
CA PRO A 228 12.05 -0.14 1.24
C PRO A 228 11.14 -0.16 0.03
N SER A 229 9.94 -0.73 0.18
CA SER A 229 8.95 -0.89 -0.89
C SER A 229 8.45 0.44 -1.48
N HIS A 230 8.51 1.53 -0.74
CA HIS A 230 8.03 2.86 -1.13
C HIS A 230 9.11 3.79 -1.70
N LEU A 231 10.40 3.43 -1.59
CA LEU A 231 11.51 4.23 -2.12
C LEU A 231 11.88 3.81 -3.54
N GLU A 232 12.39 4.74 -4.34
CA GLU A 232 12.75 4.52 -5.74
C GLU A 232 14.26 4.36 -5.93
N ASP A 233 15.02 5.27 -5.36
CA ASP A 233 16.45 5.48 -5.60
C ASP A 233 17.29 5.48 -4.33
N ARG A 234 16.70 5.03 -3.21
CA ARG A 234 17.33 5.09 -1.89
C ARG A 234 17.08 3.83 -1.11
N ALA A 235 18.09 3.44 -0.36
CA ALA A 235 18.02 2.31 0.54
C ALA A 235 18.58 2.70 1.92
N TRP A 236 18.33 1.86 2.91
CA TRP A 236 18.85 2.07 4.26
C TRP A 236 19.90 1.03 4.60
N ARG A 237 21.01 1.49 5.16
CA ARG A 237 22.08 0.64 5.72
C ARG A 237 22.08 0.78 7.22
N LEU A 238 21.94 -0.34 7.91
CA LEU A 238 21.99 -0.48 9.36
C LEU A 238 23.35 -1.07 9.72
N SER A 239 24.12 -0.38 10.54
CA SER A 239 25.41 -0.85 11.07
C SER A 239 25.21 -1.37 12.48
N LEU A 240 25.44 -2.67 12.67
CA LEU A 240 25.26 -3.37 13.93
C LEU A 240 26.63 -3.78 14.49
N PHE A 241 26.92 -3.38 15.72
CA PHE A 241 28.06 -3.90 16.48
C PHE A 241 27.54 -4.77 17.63
N GLY A 242 27.68 -6.09 17.45
CA GLY A 242 26.93 -7.03 18.27
C GLY A 242 25.42 -6.83 18.06
N ASP A 243 24.70 -6.60 19.14
CA ASP A 243 23.25 -6.31 19.08
C ASP A 243 22.94 -4.81 19.02
N LYS A 244 23.95 -3.93 19.11
CA LYS A 244 23.73 -2.47 19.11
C LYS A 244 23.67 -1.91 17.70
N LEU A 245 22.60 -1.18 17.40
CA LEU A 245 22.44 -0.43 16.15
C LEU A 245 23.16 0.93 16.28
N GLU A 246 24.38 1.00 15.78
CA GLU A 246 25.23 2.19 15.92
C GLU A 246 24.91 3.27 14.91
N GLN A 247 24.52 2.87 13.68
CA GLN A 247 24.27 3.83 12.60
C GLN A 247 23.13 3.38 11.70
N ILE A 248 22.39 4.36 11.21
CA ILE A 248 21.37 4.20 10.16
C ILE A 248 21.71 5.21 9.06
N GLU A 249 22.03 4.72 7.88
CA GLU A 249 22.36 5.55 6.71
C GLU A 249 21.29 5.39 5.63
N GLU A 250 20.89 6.50 5.02
CA GLU A 250 20.22 6.49 3.72
C GLU A 250 21.31 6.60 2.65
N PHE A 251 21.30 5.71 1.67
CA PHE A 251 22.33 5.64 0.64
C PHE A 251 21.72 5.34 -0.73
N ASP A 252 22.46 5.69 -1.79
CA ASP A 252 22.12 5.33 -3.16
C ASP A 252 22.52 3.86 -3.41
N PRO A 253 21.56 2.95 -3.73
CA PRO A 253 21.86 1.53 -3.91
C PRO A 253 22.70 1.22 -5.16
N LEU A 254 22.80 2.15 -6.13
CA LEU A 254 23.60 1.99 -7.35
C LEU A 254 25.06 2.36 -7.12
N THR A 255 25.32 3.51 -6.50
CA THR A 255 26.70 4.01 -6.26
C THR A 255 27.24 3.55 -4.91
N GLY A 256 26.38 3.28 -3.94
CA GLY A 256 26.74 2.99 -2.56
C GLY A 256 27.02 4.24 -1.73
N ASP A 257 26.87 5.43 -2.31
CA ASP A 257 27.17 6.70 -1.66
C ASP A 257 26.13 7.02 -0.58
N GLN A 258 26.63 7.45 0.57
CA GLN A 258 25.79 7.92 1.65
C GLN A 258 25.12 9.24 1.27
N ILE A 259 23.81 9.31 1.47
CA ILE A 259 23.01 10.52 1.23
C ILE A 259 22.87 11.31 2.54
N ARG A 260 22.49 10.61 3.63
CA ARG A 260 22.34 11.22 4.98
C ARG A 260 22.31 10.18 6.08
N ASP A 261 22.61 10.63 7.30
CA ASP A 261 22.37 9.88 8.53
C ASP A 261 20.94 10.02 9.00
N LEU A 262 20.38 8.94 9.53
CA LEU A 262 19.06 8.89 10.12
C LEU A 262 19.14 8.48 11.59
N SER A 263 18.30 9.06 12.43
CA SER A 263 18.16 8.66 13.85
C SER A 263 17.16 7.52 14.03
N LEU A 264 16.22 7.41 13.08
CA LEU A 264 15.11 6.48 13.15
C LEU A 264 14.60 6.17 11.74
N VAL A 265 14.21 4.91 11.51
CA VAL A 265 13.50 4.47 10.30
C VAL A 265 12.33 3.58 10.68
N LYS A 266 11.28 3.60 9.86
CA LYS A 266 10.12 2.73 9.99
C LYS A 266 9.95 1.93 8.70
N VAL A 267 10.15 0.62 8.83
CA VAL A 267 10.03 -0.32 7.72
C VAL A 267 8.60 -0.81 7.64
N TYR A 268 7.93 -0.51 6.55
CA TYR A 268 6.58 -0.98 6.24
C TYR A 268 6.63 -2.29 5.48
N ALA A 269 5.55 -3.05 5.55
CA ALA A 269 5.44 -4.30 4.81
C ALA A 269 5.59 -4.11 3.29
N ASN A 270 6.19 -5.10 2.65
CA ASN A 270 6.38 -5.13 1.19
C ASN A 270 5.15 -5.67 0.43
N SER A 271 4.01 -5.75 1.08
CA SER A 271 2.73 -6.15 0.50
C SER A 271 1.59 -5.49 1.25
N HIS A 272 0.56 -5.02 0.54
CA HIS A 272 -0.68 -4.55 1.15
C HIS A 272 -1.55 -5.68 1.72
N TYR A 273 -1.29 -6.93 1.30
CA TYR A 273 -2.03 -8.12 1.74
C TYR A 273 -1.27 -8.89 2.83
N ILE A 274 -0.51 -8.17 3.65
CA ILE A 274 0.20 -8.81 4.76
C ILE A 274 -0.82 -9.35 5.78
N THR A 275 -0.64 -10.61 6.13
CA THR A 275 -1.57 -11.32 7.02
C THR A 275 -0.76 -12.15 8.03
N PRO A 276 -1.07 -12.09 9.33
CA PRO A 276 -0.42 -12.90 10.34
C PRO A 276 -0.59 -14.41 10.05
N LYS A 277 0.46 -15.19 10.34
CA LYS A 277 0.50 -16.62 10.06
C LYS A 277 -0.73 -17.40 10.58
N PRO A 278 -1.22 -17.19 11.82
CA PRO A 278 -2.42 -17.90 12.30
C PRO A 278 -3.67 -17.59 11.47
N THR A 279 -3.77 -16.36 10.95
CA THR A 279 -4.88 -15.95 10.08
C THR A 279 -4.76 -16.61 8.71
N ILE A 280 -3.55 -16.76 8.18
CA ILE A 280 -3.28 -17.50 6.93
C ILE A 280 -3.71 -18.97 7.09
N GLU A 281 -3.31 -19.63 8.15
CA GLU A 281 -3.67 -21.03 8.42
C GLU A 281 -5.21 -21.22 8.49
N GLN A 282 -5.90 -20.30 9.18
CA GLN A 282 -7.36 -20.34 9.24
C GLN A 282 -8.01 -20.03 7.87
N ALA A 283 -7.43 -19.08 7.11
CA ALA A 283 -7.89 -18.77 5.76
C ALA A 283 -7.76 -19.98 4.83
N VAL A 284 -6.64 -20.67 4.85
CA VAL A 284 -6.40 -21.90 4.06
C VAL A 284 -7.45 -22.97 4.36
N ILE A 285 -7.76 -23.20 5.64
CA ILE A 285 -8.80 -24.16 6.04
C ILE A 285 -10.16 -23.76 5.47
N ASN A 286 -10.51 -22.48 5.53
CA ASN A 286 -11.78 -21.97 5.06
C ASN A 286 -11.89 -22.00 3.52
N ILE A 287 -10.81 -21.67 2.83
CA ILE A 287 -10.73 -21.75 1.35
C ILE A 287 -10.91 -23.21 0.90
N LYS A 288 -10.23 -24.16 1.52
CA LYS A 288 -10.36 -25.60 1.21
C LYS A 288 -11.83 -26.07 1.38
N LYS A 289 -12.51 -25.66 2.44
CA LYS A 289 -13.93 -25.98 2.67
C LYS A 289 -14.85 -25.40 1.59
N GLU A 290 -14.67 -24.13 1.24
CA GLU A 290 -15.49 -23.48 0.20
C GLU A 290 -15.22 -24.07 -1.19
N LEU A 291 -13.96 -24.42 -1.50
CA LEU A 291 -13.60 -25.13 -2.71
C LEU A 291 -14.38 -26.44 -2.85
N GLU A 292 -14.38 -27.29 -1.82
CA GLU A 292 -15.11 -28.56 -1.85
C GLU A 292 -16.60 -28.39 -2.15
N ILE A 293 -17.24 -27.39 -1.52
CA ILE A 293 -18.65 -27.08 -1.76
C ILE A 293 -18.87 -26.66 -3.22
N THR A 294 -18.01 -25.79 -3.73
CA THR A 294 -18.10 -25.26 -5.09
C THR A 294 -17.85 -26.35 -6.13
N LEU A 295 -16.86 -27.22 -5.91
CA LEU A 295 -16.58 -28.35 -6.79
C LEU A 295 -17.75 -29.33 -6.86
N LYS A 296 -18.39 -29.63 -5.73
CA LYS A 296 -19.59 -30.49 -5.70
C LYS A 296 -20.71 -29.88 -6.54
N LYS A 297 -20.93 -28.56 -6.46
CA LYS A 297 -21.92 -27.84 -7.26
C LYS A 297 -21.57 -27.89 -8.75
N HIS A 298 -20.34 -27.56 -9.13
CA HIS A 298 -19.93 -27.60 -10.56
C HIS A 298 -20.07 -29.01 -11.15
N ARG A 299 -19.68 -30.04 -10.40
CA ARG A 299 -19.85 -31.43 -10.84
C ARG A 299 -21.32 -31.84 -11.00
N ALA A 300 -22.20 -31.38 -10.07
CA ALA A 300 -23.65 -31.59 -10.18
C ALA A 300 -24.27 -30.89 -11.38
N ASP A 301 -23.76 -29.69 -11.72
CA ASP A 301 -24.17 -28.91 -12.89
C ASP A 301 -23.50 -29.38 -14.20
N ASN A 302 -22.78 -30.53 -14.19
CA ASN A 302 -22.02 -31.09 -15.31
C ASN A 302 -20.94 -30.17 -15.89
N LYS A 303 -20.41 -29.25 -15.08
CA LYS A 303 -19.30 -28.32 -15.40
C LYS A 303 -17.97 -28.95 -14.98
N LEU A 304 -17.59 -30.04 -15.67
CA LEU A 304 -16.44 -30.85 -15.22
C LEU A 304 -15.11 -30.16 -15.45
N LEU A 305 -14.98 -29.43 -16.57
CA LEU A 305 -13.75 -28.71 -16.91
C LEU A 305 -13.52 -27.53 -15.95
N GLU A 306 -14.58 -26.76 -15.69
CA GLU A 306 -14.51 -25.64 -14.73
C GLU A 306 -14.19 -26.14 -13.31
N ALA A 307 -14.74 -27.28 -12.92
CA ALA A 307 -14.43 -27.90 -11.63
C ALA A 307 -12.95 -28.30 -11.55
N GLN A 308 -12.41 -28.97 -12.56
CA GLN A 308 -11.01 -29.37 -12.60
C GLN A 308 -10.08 -28.16 -12.53
N ARG A 309 -10.30 -27.14 -13.37
CA ARG A 309 -9.47 -25.93 -13.42
C ARG A 309 -9.50 -25.15 -12.11
N LEU A 310 -10.68 -24.99 -11.54
CA LEU A 310 -10.80 -24.31 -10.24
C LEU A 310 -10.03 -25.08 -9.16
N GLU A 311 -10.13 -26.41 -9.16
CA GLU A 311 -9.44 -27.26 -8.20
C GLU A 311 -7.91 -27.14 -8.32
N GLU A 312 -7.35 -27.32 -9.53
CA GLU A 312 -5.92 -27.24 -9.80
C GLU A 312 -5.34 -25.89 -9.41
N ARG A 313 -5.99 -24.81 -9.85
CA ARG A 313 -5.55 -23.46 -9.56
C ARG A 313 -5.60 -23.13 -8.08
N THR A 314 -6.72 -23.42 -7.41
CA THR A 314 -6.86 -23.10 -5.99
C THR A 314 -5.85 -23.88 -5.14
N LYS A 315 -5.56 -25.14 -5.50
CA LYS A 315 -4.53 -25.94 -4.81
C LYS A 315 -3.14 -25.31 -4.97
N PHE A 316 -2.78 -24.90 -6.19
CA PHE A 316 -1.52 -24.21 -6.44
C PHE A 316 -1.40 -22.89 -5.67
N ASP A 317 -2.45 -22.05 -5.69
CA ASP A 317 -2.50 -20.80 -4.94
C ASP A 317 -2.33 -21.04 -3.43
N LEU A 318 -2.99 -22.09 -2.89
CA LEU A 318 -2.87 -22.47 -1.48
C LEU A 318 -1.46 -22.92 -1.10
N GLU A 319 -0.79 -23.70 -1.95
CA GLU A 319 0.61 -24.10 -1.74
C GLU A 319 1.52 -22.85 -1.67
N MET A 320 1.32 -21.89 -2.57
CA MET A 320 2.06 -20.64 -2.56
C MET A 320 1.78 -19.81 -1.30
N ILE A 321 0.52 -19.70 -0.88
CA ILE A 321 0.12 -18.98 0.34
C ILE A 321 0.73 -19.64 1.58
N GLU A 322 0.69 -20.97 1.68
CA GLU A 322 1.28 -21.71 2.80
C GLU A 322 2.82 -21.56 2.83
N ALA A 323 3.48 -21.55 1.67
CA ALA A 323 4.94 -21.46 1.58
C ALA A 323 5.48 -20.04 1.76
N THR A 324 4.83 -19.04 1.18
CA THR A 324 5.36 -17.67 1.07
C THR A 324 4.48 -16.59 1.71
N GLY A 325 3.27 -16.94 2.14
CA GLY A 325 2.26 -16.00 2.63
C GLY A 325 1.55 -15.21 1.53
N SER A 326 1.79 -15.51 0.24
CA SER A 326 1.20 -14.79 -0.89
C SER A 326 1.08 -15.69 -2.12
N CYS A 327 0.25 -15.28 -3.08
CA CYS A 327 0.14 -15.91 -4.41
C CYS A 327 -0.21 -14.85 -5.47
N ALA A 328 -0.11 -15.21 -6.75
CA ALA A 328 -0.61 -14.36 -7.83
C ALA A 328 -2.14 -14.23 -7.75
N GLY A 329 -2.64 -12.98 -7.63
CA GLY A 329 -4.07 -12.72 -7.42
C GLY A 329 -4.54 -12.97 -5.99
N ILE A 330 -3.69 -12.71 -5.00
CA ILE A 330 -4.00 -12.84 -3.57
C ILE A 330 -5.27 -12.07 -3.18
N GLU A 331 -5.60 -10.99 -3.89
CA GLU A 331 -6.82 -10.21 -3.70
C GLU A 331 -8.10 -11.05 -3.84
N ASN A 332 -8.08 -12.14 -4.61
CA ASN A 332 -9.21 -13.05 -4.74
C ASN A 332 -9.55 -13.78 -3.42
N TYR A 333 -8.57 -13.88 -2.54
CA TYR A 333 -8.69 -14.51 -1.23
C TYR A 333 -8.85 -13.49 -0.09
N SER A 334 -8.96 -12.18 -0.41
CA SER A 334 -9.00 -11.08 0.58
C SER A 334 -10.06 -11.25 1.67
N ARG A 335 -11.23 -11.84 1.35
CA ARG A 335 -12.29 -12.13 2.31
C ARG A 335 -11.81 -13.07 3.42
N PHE A 336 -11.11 -14.13 3.05
CA PHE A 336 -10.59 -15.11 4.01
C PHE A 336 -9.43 -14.54 4.83
N LEU A 337 -8.54 -13.78 4.18
CA LEU A 337 -7.39 -13.15 4.82
C LEU A 337 -7.78 -12.03 5.80
N SER A 338 -8.93 -11.39 5.59
CA SER A 338 -9.48 -10.37 6.50
C SER A 338 -10.53 -10.91 7.48
N GLY A 339 -10.84 -12.21 7.44
CA GLY A 339 -11.82 -12.84 8.33
C GLY A 339 -13.28 -12.41 8.12
N ARG A 340 -13.59 -11.74 7.00
CA ARG A 340 -14.95 -11.22 6.69
C ARG A 340 -15.92 -12.33 6.33
N LYS A 341 -17.19 -12.08 6.62
CA LYS A 341 -18.29 -12.95 6.20
C LYS A 341 -18.61 -12.75 4.72
N PRO A 342 -19.24 -13.74 4.05
CA PRO A 342 -19.76 -13.57 2.71
C PRO A 342 -20.70 -12.36 2.62
N GLY A 343 -20.50 -11.48 1.64
CA GLY A 343 -21.30 -10.26 1.43
C GLY A 343 -20.85 -9.02 2.20
N GLU A 344 -19.92 -9.13 3.14
CA GLU A 344 -19.34 -7.95 3.79
C GLU A 344 -18.39 -7.21 2.83
N PRO A 345 -18.47 -5.87 2.77
CA PRO A 345 -17.60 -5.06 1.90
C PRO A 345 -16.13 -5.22 2.28
N PRO A 346 -15.20 -5.20 1.31
CA PRO A 346 -13.78 -5.27 1.59
C PRO A 346 -13.26 -3.97 2.21
N PRO A 347 -12.20 -4.02 3.04
CA PRO A 347 -11.48 -2.81 3.42
C PRO A 347 -10.90 -2.18 2.14
N THR A 348 -11.10 -0.89 1.99
CA THR A 348 -10.71 -0.13 0.81
C THR A 348 -9.75 0.98 1.18
N CYS A 349 -9.08 1.57 0.20
CA CYS A 349 -8.28 2.77 0.41
C CYS A 349 -9.10 3.92 1.05
N LEU A 350 -10.41 3.95 0.79
CA LEU A 350 -11.30 4.95 1.39
C LEU A 350 -11.40 4.82 2.91
N LEU A 351 -11.35 3.60 3.46
CA LEU A 351 -11.32 3.38 4.92
C LEU A 351 -10.03 3.88 5.54
N TYR A 352 -8.89 3.73 4.85
CA TYR A 352 -7.61 4.30 5.32
C TYR A 352 -7.64 5.84 5.42
N THR A 353 -8.51 6.49 4.64
CA THR A 353 -8.63 7.96 4.65
C THR A 353 -9.68 8.46 5.63
N SER A 354 -10.72 7.68 5.95
CA SER A 354 -11.80 8.09 6.85
C SER A 354 -11.43 7.89 8.32
N ASP A 355 -10.82 6.79 8.69
CA ASP A 355 -10.46 6.51 10.10
C ASP A 355 -9.31 7.39 10.62
N ALA A 356 -8.46 7.91 9.73
CA ALA A 356 -7.39 8.85 10.11
C ALA A 356 -7.91 10.26 10.43
N ALA A 357 -9.21 10.53 10.19
CA ALA A 357 -9.83 11.84 10.46
C ALA A 357 -10.69 11.84 11.73
N ASP A 358 -10.99 10.67 12.32
CA ASP A 358 -11.88 10.53 13.47
C ASP A 358 -11.13 10.22 14.79
N GLU A 359 -9.77 10.08 14.76
CA GLU A 359 -8.90 10.07 15.93
C GLU A 359 -8.04 11.36 16.00
#